data_9e2c0eb7c92343d08e6b301732c40db1
#
_entry.id   9e2c0eb7c92343d08e6b301732c40db1
#
_cell.length_a   1.000
_cell.length_b   1.000
_cell.length_c   1.000
_cell.angle_alpha   90.00
_cell.angle_beta   90.00
_cell.angle_gamma   90.00
#
_symmetry.space_group_name_H-M   'P 1'
#
loop_
_entity.id
_entity.type
_entity.pdbx_description
1 polymer ?
#
loop_
_entity_poly.entity_id
_entity_poly.type
_entity_poly.pdbx_seq_one_letter_code
_entity_poly.pdbx_strand_id
1 'polypeptide(L)'
;MITLRQMSDNFIVSARKYRPQTFDEMLGQEAICLTLKSAIKQGKIAHAYLFCGPRGVGKTSAARILARTINCEQLTPQGEACGVCPNCQAALNQRAFNIYELDAASNNSVDDIRRLNEDVYIRPQQGKYKVYIIDEVHMLSSGAFNAFLKTLEEPPGYVVFILATTEKDKVLPTILSRCQVYDFKPIPPEQIAEQLRRVADAEGLQYDPRSFDTIARIADGGMRDALSLFDRLASTAQDGVISYEQTLQTLNILDDEYYFYFTTYLYSGDYKRALLLLDELLGKGVAMRQLIIGLADFMRNLLVARTPETVQLFPYTGVHAERFMTLAQQIHPLFLYKSISKLVACERNYRSSQAKRLLVELTLMGISEMCGAFKNATVAPATAATAPSQPVSAASEPAPASPAPQESSVQTPPATYQTAPTPGEKKKTPQLATSQPKQYTPTGSSLRISALKRQAEETLTAQQASVAEADEDSDASETGQRDEPVTPDELLKWWFAFADEELIDNAYLSQLLHTVTPELQAPHGLKVSLVSNIQLESFERVERSLLRYLKAKLHNDNLTLTTEVSAVEQTQHASTAQERAAYYMENYKEVAYLTKTLNLRVK
;
A
#
# COMPACT_ATOMS: atom_id res chain seq x y z
N MET A 1 -25.36 12.21 -45.24
CA MET A 1 -24.29 13.20 -45.31
C MET A 1 -24.02 13.74 -43.90
N ILE A 2 -23.18 13.04 -43.16
CA ILE A 2 -22.72 13.49 -41.83
C ILE A 2 -21.58 14.44 -42.06
N THR A 3 -21.79 15.67 -41.65
CA THR A 3 -20.93 16.82 -41.91
C THR A 3 -19.58 16.62 -41.20
N LEU A 4 -18.49 16.62 -41.98
CA LEU A 4 -17.07 16.63 -41.58
C LEU A 4 -16.66 17.93 -40.82
N ARG A 5 -17.43 18.35 -39.81
CA ARG A 5 -17.21 19.64 -39.12
C ARG A 5 -16.83 19.51 -37.65
N GLN A 6 -16.41 18.34 -37.20
CA GLN A 6 -15.98 18.12 -35.79
C GLN A 6 -14.62 17.42 -35.62
N MET A 7 -13.70 17.57 -36.60
CA MET A 7 -12.35 17.03 -36.48
C MET A 7 -11.29 18.08 -36.13
N SER A 8 -11.57 19.01 -35.21
CA SER A 8 -10.54 19.96 -34.73
C SER A 8 -10.62 20.34 -33.27
N ASP A 9 -11.40 19.67 -32.45
CA ASP A 9 -11.23 19.77 -31.01
C ASP A 9 -10.20 18.74 -30.54
N ASN A 10 -9.04 19.21 -30.07
CA ASN A 10 -8.02 18.38 -29.44
C ASN A 10 -8.72 17.53 -28.37
N PHE A 11 -8.73 16.21 -28.53
CA PHE A 11 -9.27 15.28 -27.55
C PHE A 11 -8.60 15.54 -26.19
N ILE A 12 -9.36 16.05 -25.24
CA ILE A 12 -8.90 16.25 -23.86
C ILE A 12 -9.40 15.08 -23.02
N VAL A 13 -8.47 14.32 -22.44
CA VAL A 13 -8.78 13.19 -21.56
C VAL A 13 -9.71 13.64 -20.42
N SER A 14 -10.77 12.87 -20.15
CA SER A 14 -11.81 13.20 -19.16
C SER A 14 -11.26 13.47 -17.77
N ALA A 15 -10.21 12.76 -17.37
CA ALA A 15 -9.51 13.00 -16.11
C ALA A 15 -8.90 14.42 -16.00
N ARG A 16 -8.68 15.11 -17.13
CA ARG A 16 -8.25 16.52 -17.17
C ARG A 16 -9.44 17.47 -17.34
N LYS A 17 -10.38 17.15 -18.22
CA LYS A 17 -11.58 17.95 -18.52
C LYS A 17 -12.49 18.12 -17.31
N TYR A 18 -12.73 17.04 -16.56
CA TYR A 18 -13.59 17.00 -15.38
C TYR A 18 -12.82 17.06 -14.06
N ARG A 19 -11.62 17.64 -14.08
CA ARG A 19 -10.86 17.85 -12.85
C ARG A 19 -11.58 18.91 -12.00
N PRO A 20 -11.85 18.65 -10.68
CA PRO A 20 -12.52 19.60 -9.81
C PRO A 20 -11.77 20.93 -9.76
N GLN A 21 -12.54 22.01 -9.86
CA GLN A 21 -12.06 23.39 -9.83
C GLN A 21 -12.32 24.06 -8.47
N THR A 22 -13.27 23.57 -7.68
CA THR A 22 -13.62 24.09 -6.37
C THR A 22 -13.56 22.98 -5.32
N PHE A 23 -13.46 23.35 -4.04
CA PHE A 23 -13.53 22.35 -2.96
C PHE A 23 -14.89 21.66 -2.90
N ASP A 24 -15.98 22.34 -3.34
CA ASP A 24 -17.34 21.77 -3.37
C ASP A 24 -17.50 20.69 -4.44
N GLU A 25 -16.67 20.71 -5.48
CA GLU A 25 -16.62 19.66 -6.52
C GLU A 25 -15.78 18.43 -6.11
N MET A 26 -15.07 18.50 -4.98
CA MET A 26 -14.24 17.39 -4.49
C MET A 26 -15.12 16.30 -3.87
N LEU A 27 -15.09 15.11 -4.43
CA LEU A 27 -15.87 13.96 -3.98
C LEU A 27 -15.17 13.19 -2.86
N GLY A 28 -15.92 12.78 -1.86
CA GLY A 28 -15.46 11.90 -0.77
C GLY A 28 -14.45 12.54 0.19
N GLN A 29 -14.22 13.88 0.09
CA GLN A 29 -13.22 14.60 0.89
C GLN A 29 -13.83 15.79 1.66
N GLU A 30 -15.11 15.73 1.98
CA GLU A 30 -15.88 16.83 2.54
C GLU A 30 -15.25 17.40 3.82
N ALA A 31 -14.77 16.53 4.73
CA ALA A 31 -14.15 16.94 5.99
C ALA A 31 -12.86 17.73 5.79
N ILE A 32 -12.02 17.29 4.83
CA ILE A 32 -10.76 17.97 4.47
C ILE A 32 -11.09 19.34 3.86
N CYS A 33 -12.02 19.37 2.91
CA CYS A 33 -12.45 20.59 2.24
C CYS A 33 -13.00 21.63 3.23
N LEU A 34 -13.84 21.21 4.17
CA LEU A 34 -14.37 22.09 5.22
C LEU A 34 -13.24 22.64 6.11
N THR A 35 -12.29 21.81 6.50
CA THR A 35 -11.14 22.24 7.32
C THR A 35 -10.27 23.26 6.59
N LEU A 36 -9.94 23.01 5.31
CA LEU A 36 -9.16 23.93 4.48
C LEU A 36 -9.90 25.25 4.27
N LYS A 37 -11.21 25.23 3.93
CA LYS A 37 -12.04 26.43 3.81
C LYS A 37 -12.08 27.24 5.11
N SER A 38 -12.20 26.58 6.25
CA SER A 38 -12.21 27.24 7.57
C SER A 38 -10.88 27.91 7.86
N ALA A 39 -9.75 27.23 7.59
CA ALA A 39 -8.42 27.81 7.76
C ALA A 39 -8.19 29.05 6.87
N ILE A 40 -8.65 28.99 5.61
CA ILE A 40 -8.56 30.10 4.67
C ILE A 40 -9.39 31.30 5.16
N LYS A 41 -10.65 31.09 5.59
CA LYS A 41 -11.53 32.15 6.12
C LYS A 41 -10.94 32.83 7.36
N GLN A 42 -10.27 32.06 8.22
CA GLN A 42 -9.61 32.59 9.42
C GLN A 42 -8.24 33.23 9.14
N GLY A 43 -7.74 33.16 7.90
CA GLY A 43 -6.40 33.63 7.56
C GLY A 43 -5.26 32.81 8.18
N LYS A 44 -5.55 31.61 8.70
CA LYS A 44 -4.60 30.69 9.33
C LYS A 44 -4.05 29.71 8.30
N ILE A 45 -3.15 30.20 7.44
CA ILE A 45 -2.53 29.40 6.39
C ILE A 45 -1.20 28.87 6.93
N ALA A 46 -1.03 27.54 6.94
CA ALA A 46 0.23 26.91 7.31
C ALA A 46 1.29 27.13 6.22
N HIS A 47 2.54 27.13 6.60
CA HIS A 47 3.66 27.22 5.66
C HIS A 47 3.88 25.92 4.86
N ALA A 48 3.42 24.77 5.39
CA ALA A 48 3.56 23.48 4.73
C ALA A 48 2.35 22.58 4.99
N TYR A 49 1.88 21.97 3.91
CA TYR A 49 0.81 20.98 3.90
C TYR A 49 1.33 19.67 3.35
N LEU A 50 0.87 18.55 3.89
CA LEU A 50 1.14 17.21 3.34
C LEU A 50 -0.19 16.49 3.09
N PHE A 51 -0.48 16.20 1.82
CA PHE A 51 -1.67 15.47 1.37
C PHE A 51 -1.29 14.01 1.11
N CYS A 52 -1.75 13.12 1.98
CA CYS A 52 -1.50 11.68 1.91
C CYS A 52 -2.73 10.94 1.42
N GLY A 53 -2.57 9.79 0.78
CA GLY A 53 -3.67 8.90 0.42
C GLY A 53 -3.51 8.24 -0.94
N PRO A 54 -4.41 7.32 -1.33
CA PRO A 54 -4.31 6.54 -2.56
C PRO A 54 -4.21 7.40 -3.82
N ARG A 55 -3.79 6.76 -4.92
CA ARG A 55 -3.73 7.42 -6.22
C ARG A 55 -5.14 7.79 -6.71
N GLY A 56 -5.27 8.91 -7.39
CA GLY A 56 -6.52 9.27 -8.06
C GLY A 56 -7.62 9.87 -7.19
N VAL A 57 -7.43 10.02 -5.86
CA VAL A 57 -8.43 10.56 -4.90
C VAL A 57 -8.54 12.09 -4.87
N GLY A 58 -7.72 12.81 -5.65
CA GLY A 58 -7.80 14.26 -5.78
C GLY A 58 -6.76 15.08 -5.02
N LYS A 59 -5.68 14.50 -4.47
CA LYS A 59 -4.61 15.22 -3.74
C LYS A 59 -4.06 16.43 -4.51
N THR A 60 -3.57 16.21 -5.72
CA THR A 60 -3.02 17.28 -6.59
C THR A 60 -4.10 18.29 -7.00
N SER A 61 -5.36 17.86 -7.16
CA SER A 61 -6.49 18.78 -7.43
C SER A 61 -6.75 19.68 -6.23
N ALA A 62 -6.81 19.14 -5.02
CA ALA A 62 -6.94 19.92 -3.80
C ALA A 62 -5.78 20.90 -3.60
N ALA A 63 -4.54 20.47 -3.92
CA ALA A 63 -3.37 21.33 -3.87
C ALA A 63 -3.51 22.54 -4.80
N ARG A 64 -3.95 22.33 -6.04
CA ARG A 64 -4.19 23.42 -7.01
C ARG A 64 -5.34 24.34 -6.59
N ILE A 65 -6.44 23.77 -6.07
CA ILE A 65 -7.56 24.55 -5.53
C ILE A 65 -7.09 25.41 -4.35
N LEU A 66 -6.34 24.85 -3.41
CA LEU A 66 -5.78 25.56 -2.28
C LEU A 66 -4.86 26.69 -2.74
N ALA A 67 -3.89 26.40 -3.63
CA ALA A 67 -2.94 27.37 -4.17
C ALA A 67 -3.63 28.57 -4.83
N ARG A 68 -4.70 28.31 -5.61
CA ARG A 68 -5.53 29.33 -6.23
C ARG A 68 -6.31 30.14 -5.21
N THR A 69 -6.91 29.47 -4.21
CA THR A 69 -7.80 30.09 -3.25
C THR A 69 -7.04 31.03 -2.31
N ILE A 70 -5.84 30.66 -1.83
CA ILE A 70 -5.02 31.53 -0.96
C ILE A 70 -4.46 32.75 -1.69
N ASN A 71 -4.37 32.70 -3.03
CA ASN A 71 -3.94 33.80 -3.88
C ASN A 71 -5.10 34.59 -4.50
N CYS A 72 -6.35 34.23 -4.19
CA CYS A 72 -7.52 34.94 -4.69
C CYS A 72 -7.65 36.32 -4.05
N GLU A 73 -7.94 37.33 -4.86
CA GLU A 73 -8.13 38.71 -4.40
C GLU A 73 -9.46 38.90 -3.67
N GLN A 74 -10.49 38.16 -4.09
CA GLN A 74 -11.85 38.26 -3.55
C GLN A 74 -12.41 36.87 -3.33
N LEU A 75 -12.30 36.36 -2.11
CA LEU A 75 -12.90 35.09 -1.74
C LEU A 75 -14.43 35.18 -1.73
N THR A 76 -15.08 34.08 -2.14
CA THR A 76 -16.52 33.95 -1.97
C THR A 76 -16.88 33.84 -0.46
N PRO A 77 -18.14 34.13 -0.07
CA PRO A 77 -18.59 33.94 1.33
C PRO A 77 -18.40 32.51 1.84
N GLN A 78 -18.36 31.54 0.92
CA GLN A 78 -18.13 30.12 1.23
C GLN A 78 -16.65 29.80 1.46
N GLY A 79 -15.73 30.73 1.14
CA GLY A 79 -14.28 30.53 1.28
C GLY A 79 -13.64 29.86 0.06
N GLU A 80 -14.28 29.98 -1.08
CA GLU A 80 -13.79 29.54 -2.39
C GLU A 80 -13.13 30.69 -3.16
N ALA A 81 -12.29 30.33 -4.13
CA ALA A 81 -11.73 31.29 -5.07
C ALA A 81 -12.83 31.87 -5.98
N CYS A 82 -12.79 33.18 -6.27
CA CYS A 82 -13.80 33.85 -7.09
C CYS A 82 -13.84 33.38 -8.56
N GLY A 83 -12.77 32.77 -9.07
CA GLY A 83 -12.66 32.29 -10.45
C GLY A 83 -12.47 33.38 -11.51
N VAL A 84 -12.68 34.68 -11.18
CA VAL A 84 -12.72 35.78 -12.16
C VAL A 84 -11.58 36.79 -12.02
N CYS A 85 -10.93 36.91 -10.88
CA CYS A 85 -9.79 37.81 -10.71
C CYS A 85 -8.56 37.35 -11.51
N PRO A 86 -7.62 38.28 -11.82
CA PRO A 86 -6.42 37.94 -12.61
C PRO A 86 -5.64 36.75 -12.10
N ASN A 87 -5.47 36.62 -10.78
CA ASN A 87 -4.77 35.50 -10.16
C ASN A 87 -5.53 34.17 -10.34
N CYS A 88 -6.85 34.17 -10.21
CA CYS A 88 -7.66 32.98 -10.46
C CYS A 88 -7.61 32.54 -11.92
N GLN A 89 -7.72 33.48 -12.86
CA GLN A 89 -7.66 33.23 -14.29
C GLN A 89 -6.28 32.73 -14.73
N ALA A 90 -5.20 33.30 -14.19
CA ALA A 90 -3.84 32.83 -14.43
C ALA A 90 -3.64 31.40 -13.93
N ALA A 91 -4.16 31.08 -12.74
CA ALA A 91 -4.07 29.72 -12.16
C ALA A 91 -4.89 28.69 -12.96
N LEU A 92 -6.11 29.02 -13.40
CA LEU A 92 -6.96 28.16 -14.23
C LEU A 92 -6.32 27.85 -15.58
N ASN A 93 -5.67 28.85 -16.19
CA ASN A 93 -4.98 28.72 -17.46
C ASN A 93 -3.55 28.14 -17.33
N GLN A 94 -3.12 27.73 -16.14
CA GLN A 94 -1.74 27.24 -15.87
C GLN A 94 -0.65 28.25 -16.27
N ARG A 95 -0.92 29.53 -16.10
CA ARG A 95 -0.02 30.65 -16.40
C ARG A 95 0.31 31.49 -15.17
N ALA A 96 0.07 30.97 -13.97
CA ALA A 96 0.37 31.66 -12.72
C ALA A 96 1.87 31.56 -12.43
N PHE A 97 2.56 32.71 -12.41
CA PHE A 97 4.00 32.79 -12.13
C PHE A 97 4.35 32.59 -10.64
N ASN A 98 3.37 32.44 -9.78
CA ASN A 98 3.53 32.24 -8.35
C ASN A 98 3.10 30.85 -7.86
N ILE A 99 2.70 29.95 -8.76
CA ILE A 99 2.35 28.56 -8.45
C ILE A 99 3.25 27.64 -9.29
N TYR A 100 4.12 26.92 -8.60
CA TYR A 100 5.07 25.98 -9.19
C TYR A 100 4.62 24.56 -8.89
N GLU A 101 4.56 23.72 -9.90
CA GLU A 101 4.18 22.31 -9.74
C GLU A 101 5.33 21.44 -10.22
N LEU A 102 5.83 20.60 -9.33
CA LEU A 102 6.95 19.70 -9.53
C LEU A 102 6.49 18.26 -9.25
N ASP A 103 6.85 17.35 -10.14
CA ASP A 103 6.71 15.92 -9.92
C ASP A 103 8.06 15.38 -9.41
N ALA A 104 8.07 14.89 -8.16
CA ALA A 104 9.27 14.36 -7.54
C ALA A 104 9.79 13.08 -8.21
N ALA A 105 8.96 12.35 -8.98
CA ALA A 105 9.44 11.21 -9.76
C ALA A 105 10.40 11.65 -10.88
N SER A 106 10.19 12.82 -11.44
CA SER A 106 10.99 13.42 -12.53
C SER A 106 12.09 14.36 -12.02
N ASN A 107 11.91 14.96 -10.82
CA ASN A 107 12.79 15.96 -10.22
C ASN A 107 13.21 15.52 -8.81
N ASN A 108 13.95 14.42 -8.72
CA ASN A 108 14.32 13.77 -7.45
C ASN A 108 15.75 14.05 -6.99
N SER A 109 16.54 14.78 -7.80
CA SER A 109 17.94 15.01 -7.51
C SER A 109 18.15 16.10 -6.44
N VAL A 110 19.30 16.06 -5.80
CA VAL A 110 19.72 17.10 -4.82
C VAL A 110 19.81 18.46 -5.49
N ASP A 111 20.24 18.50 -6.75
CA ASP A 111 20.46 19.77 -7.48
C ASP A 111 19.14 20.43 -7.87
N ASP A 112 18.10 19.64 -8.19
CA ASP A 112 16.75 20.17 -8.44
C ASP A 112 16.18 20.85 -7.20
N ILE A 113 16.36 20.25 -6.04
CA ILE A 113 15.92 20.81 -4.76
C ILE A 113 16.75 22.01 -4.35
N ARG A 114 18.07 22.05 -4.66
CA ARG A 114 18.89 23.23 -4.42
C ARG A 114 18.43 24.42 -5.25
N ARG A 115 18.13 24.22 -6.53
CA ARG A 115 17.54 25.27 -7.41
C ARG A 115 16.20 25.78 -6.87
N LEU A 116 15.33 24.86 -6.41
CA LEU A 116 14.07 25.22 -5.78
C LEU A 116 14.33 26.08 -4.53
N ASN A 117 15.27 25.69 -3.67
CA ASN A 117 15.62 26.43 -2.47
C ASN A 117 16.14 27.83 -2.77
N GLU A 118 16.92 28.03 -3.83
CA GLU A 118 17.38 29.35 -4.28
C GLU A 118 16.20 30.21 -4.75
N ASP A 119 15.30 29.62 -5.55
CA ASP A 119 14.12 30.32 -6.09
C ASP A 119 13.13 30.72 -4.98
N VAL A 120 13.03 29.96 -3.91
CA VAL A 120 12.13 30.24 -2.76
C VAL A 120 12.33 31.64 -2.19
N TYR A 121 13.55 32.17 -2.16
CA TYR A 121 13.84 33.49 -1.61
C TYR A 121 13.47 34.66 -2.52
N ILE A 122 13.09 34.40 -3.78
CA ILE A 122 12.59 35.42 -4.73
C ILE A 122 11.11 35.64 -4.45
N ARG A 123 10.73 36.88 -4.10
CA ARG A 123 9.34 37.23 -3.84
C ARG A 123 8.46 37.07 -5.08
N PRO A 124 7.18 36.65 -4.93
CA PRO A 124 6.25 36.58 -6.03
C PRO A 124 5.96 37.99 -6.58
N GLN A 125 5.90 38.10 -7.91
CA GLN A 125 5.53 39.36 -8.58
C GLN A 125 4.02 39.57 -8.61
N GLN A 126 3.25 38.46 -8.56
CA GLN A 126 1.79 38.45 -8.55
C GLN A 126 1.29 37.53 -7.44
N GLY A 127 0.13 37.86 -6.87
CA GLY A 127 -0.47 37.09 -5.78
C GLY A 127 0.17 37.38 -4.42
N LYS A 128 -0.42 36.83 -3.37
CA LYS A 128 0.02 36.99 -1.97
C LYS A 128 1.09 35.96 -1.57
N TYR A 129 0.94 34.75 -2.08
CA TYR A 129 1.79 33.62 -1.73
C TYR A 129 2.47 33.02 -2.98
N LYS A 130 3.72 32.61 -2.82
CA LYS A 130 4.44 31.74 -3.74
C LYS A 130 4.23 30.31 -3.31
N VAL A 131 3.60 29.49 -4.15
CA VAL A 131 3.17 28.15 -3.78
C VAL A 131 3.96 27.11 -4.57
N TYR A 132 4.53 26.15 -3.86
CA TYR A 132 5.22 25.01 -4.43
C TYR A 132 4.40 23.75 -4.17
N ILE A 133 3.88 23.15 -5.22
CA ILE A 133 3.19 21.86 -5.19
C ILE A 133 4.21 20.80 -5.62
N ILE A 134 4.55 19.88 -4.71
CA ILE A 134 5.46 18.77 -4.98
C ILE A 134 4.67 17.48 -4.91
N ASP A 135 4.41 16.87 -6.08
CA ASP A 135 3.66 15.61 -6.17
C ASP A 135 4.61 14.41 -6.02
N GLU A 136 4.10 13.32 -5.49
CA GLU A 136 4.80 12.07 -5.17
C GLU A 136 6.12 12.30 -4.40
N VAL A 137 6.06 13.16 -3.37
CA VAL A 137 7.24 13.61 -2.61
C VAL A 137 8.09 12.46 -2.04
N HIS A 138 7.51 11.27 -1.81
CA HIS A 138 8.23 10.08 -1.37
C HIS A 138 9.28 9.58 -2.38
N MET A 139 9.24 10.05 -3.63
CA MET A 139 10.21 9.72 -4.68
C MET A 139 11.50 10.54 -4.61
N LEU A 140 11.56 11.58 -3.77
CA LEU A 140 12.78 12.34 -3.56
C LEU A 140 13.89 11.47 -2.96
N SER A 141 15.12 11.65 -3.42
CA SER A 141 16.28 11.00 -2.84
C SER A 141 16.51 11.47 -1.39
N SER A 142 17.19 10.66 -0.57
CA SER A 142 17.50 11.01 0.83
C SER A 142 18.30 12.31 0.92
N GLY A 143 19.21 12.56 -0.04
CA GLY A 143 19.97 13.81 -0.14
C GLY A 143 19.09 15.00 -0.48
N ALA A 144 18.11 14.83 -1.38
CA ALA A 144 17.14 15.86 -1.75
C ALA A 144 16.23 16.22 -0.56
N PHE A 145 15.75 15.23 0.18
CA PHE A 145 15.00 15.46 1.42
C PHE A 145 15.80 16.29 2.42
N ASN A 146 17.07 15.93 2.68
CA ASN A 146 17.91 16.67 3.61
C ASN A 146 18.18 18.12 3.16
N ALA A 147 18.37 18.34 1.86
CA ALA A 147 18.51 19.68 1.31
C ALA A 147 17.23 20.53 1.45
N PHE A 148 16.06 19.90 1.43
CA PHE A 148 14.76 20.54 1.55
C PHE A 148 14.38 20.89 2.99
N LEU A 149 14.84 20.12 3.99
CA LEU A 149 14.47 20.27 5.39
C LEU A 149 14.73 21.70 5.91
N LYS A 150 15.88 22.31 5.60
CA LYS A 150 16.23 23.66 6.05
C LYS A 150 15.22 24.71 5.57
N THR A 151 14.80 24.62 4.32
CA THR A 151 13.83 25.55 3.73
C THR A 151 12.42 25.31 4.25
N LEU A 152 12.09 24.07 4.60
CA LEU A 152 10.81 23.71 5.19
C LEU A 152 10.68 24.14 6.66
N GLU A 153 11.79 24.21 7.40
CA GLU A 153 11.82 24.67 8.80
C GLU A 153 11.57 26.17 8.93
N GLU A 154 12.25 26.96 8.11
CA GLU A 154 12.21 28.42 8.16
C GLU A 154 11.92 29.04 6.78
N PRO A 155 10.74 28.78 6.20
CA PRO A 155 10.40 29.35 4.91
C PRO A 155 10.09 30.85 5.03
N PRO A 156 10.34 31.65 3.97
CA PRO A 156 9.86 33.01 3.92
C PRO A 156 8.34 33.07 4.10
N GLY A 157 7.82 34.06 4.82
CA GLY A 157 6.40 34.16 5.19
C GLY A 157 5.40 34.26 4.01
N TYR A 158 5.91 34.45 2.81
CA TYR A 158 5.12 34.44 1.56
C TYR A 158 5.17 33.11 0.81
N VAL A 159 5.84 32.09 1.35
CA VAL A 159 5.98 30.77 0.71
C VAL A 159 5.07 29.76 1.39
N VAL A 160 4.41 28.94 0.57
CA VAL A 160 3.58 27.82 1.02
C VAL A 160 3.98 26.58 0.24
N PHE A 161 4.35 25.53 0.95
CA PHE A 161 4.61 24.21 0.38
C PHE A 161 3.38 23.32 0.49
N ILE A 162 3.02 22.64 -0.59
CA ILE A 162 1.96 21.63 -0.63
C ILE A 162 2.57 20.35 -1.18
N LEU A 163 2.86 19.41 -0.29
CA LEU A 163 3.44 18.13 -0.62
C LEU A 163 2.32 17.11 -0.81
N ALA A 164 2.40 16.27 -1.83
CA ALA A 164 1.47 15.17 -2.03
C ALA A 164 2.21 13.83 -2.11
N THR A 165 1.62 12.77 -1.54
CA THR A 165 2.20 11.43 -1.58
C THR A 165 1.13 10.35 -1.60
N THR A 166 1.43 9.26 -2.29
CA THR A 166 0.64 8.02 -2.20
C THR A 166 1.12 7.11 -1.05
N GLU A 167 2.36 7.30 -0.57
CA GLU A 167 3.00 6.44 0.43
C GLU A 167 3.50 7.29 1.61
N LYS A 168 2.63 7.47 2.62
CA LYS A 168 2.93 8.25 3.82
C LYS A 168 4.12 7.68 4.60
N ASP A 169 4.21 6.35 4.66
CA ASP A 169 5.21 5.63 5.43
C ASP A 169 6.64 5.80 4.90
N LYS A 170 6.79 6.18 3.62
CA LYS A 170 8.09 6.49 3.01
C LYS A 170 8.54 7.94 3.24
N VAL A 171 7.67 8.81 3.74
CA VAL A 171 8.01 10.20 4.04
C VAL A 171 8.70 10.27 5.39
N LEU A 172 9.82 10.98 5.45
CA LEU A 172 10.62 11.12 6.68
C LEU A 172 9.78 11.72 7.83
N PRO A 173 9.89 11.21 9.06
CA PRO A 173 9.21 11.76 10.25
C PRO A 173 9.53 13.24 10.49
N THR A 174 10.72 13.69 10.10
CA THR A 174 11.15 15.08 10.15
C THR A 174 10.32 16.01 9.27
N ILE A 175 9.83 15.55 8.13
CA ILE A 175 8.89 16.27 7.24
C ILE A 175 7.49 16.26 7.85
N LEU A 176 7.03 15.08 8.32
CA LEU A 176 5.71 14.91 8.92
C LEU A 176 5.48 15.87 10.10
N SER A 177 6.50 16.07 10.94
CA SER A 177 6.41 16.95 12.11
C SER A 177 6.33 18.44 11.78
N ARG A 178 6.67 18.85 10.54
CA ARG A 178 6.68 20.26 10.07
C ARG A 178 5.53 20.59 9.14
N CYS A 179 4.78 19.59 8.70
CA CYS A 179 3.65 19.77 7.79
C CYS A 179 2.32 19.58 8.50
N GLN A 180 1.31 20.32 8.06
CA GLN A 180 -0.07 20.00 8.40
C GLN A 180 -0.55 18.84 7.53
N VAL A 181 -0.74 17.66 8.13
CA VAL A 181 -1.04 16.42 7.43
C VAL A 181 -2.55 16.26 7.21
N TYR A 182 -2.94 15.91 5.98
CA TYR A 182 -4.31 15.59 5.59
C TYR A 182 -4.35 14.21 4.92
N ASP A 183 -5.11 13.29 5.50
CA ASP A 183 -5.24 11.93 5.00
C ASP A 183 -6.51 11.80 4.13
N PHE A 184 -6.32 11.78 2.80
CA PHE A 184 -7.37 11.59 1.80
C PHE A 184 -7.84 10.14 1.79
N LYS A 185 -9.15 9.94 1.80
CA LYS A 185 -9.77 8.62 1.78
C LYS A 185 -10.06 8.17 0.34
N PRO A 186 -10.13 6.84 0.10
CA PRO A 186 -10.74 6.34 -1.14
C PRO A 186 -12.16 6.89 -1.30
N ILE A 187 -12.53 7.23 -2.54
CA ILE A 187 -13.87 7.72 -2.85
C ILE A 187 -14.83 6.53 -2.87
N PRO A 188 -16.01 6.61 -2.22
CA PRO A 188 -17.00 5.54 -2.26
C PRO A 188 -17.42 5.19 -3.70
N PRO A 189 -17.58 3.89 -4.04
CA PRO A 189 -17.95 3.47 -5.39
C PRO A 189 -19.23 4.11 -5.92
N GLU A 190 -20.21 4.35 -5.05
CA GLU A 190 -21.47 4.99 -5.41
C GLU A 190 -21.27 6.43 -5.91
N GLN A 191 -20.37 7.18 -5.27
CA GLN A 191 -20.04 8.55 -5.68
C GLN A 191 -19.26 8.57 -6.99
N ILE A 192 -18.38 7.57 -7.21
CA ILE A 192 -17.66 7.41 -8.47
C ILE A 192 -18.65 7.12 -9.60
N ALA A 193 -19.57 6.14 -9.41
CA ALA A 193 -20.56 5.77 -10.40
C ALA A 193 -21.48 6.96 -10.75
N GLU A 194 -21.93 7.71 -9.74
CA GLU A 194 -22.74 8.92 -9.94
C GLU A 194 -21.99 9.98 -10.74
N GLN A 195 -20.71 10.21 -10.46
CA GLN A 195 -19.92 11.17 -11.22
C GLN A 195 -19.70 10.71 -12.67
N LEU A 196 -19.50 9.41 -12.90
CA LEU A 196 -19.41 8.86 -14.25
C LEU A 196 -20.71 9.07 -15.04
N ARG A 197 -21.89 8.90 -14.40
CA ARG A 197 -23.20 9.20 -15.01
C ARG A 197 -23.28 10.67 -15.43
N ARG A 198 -22.89 11.60 -14.54
CA ARG A 198 -22.88 13.03 -14.86
C ARG A 198 -21.93 13.36 -16.02
N VAL A 199 -20.78 12.71 -16.10
CA VAL A 199 -19.83 12.87 -17.20
C VAL A 199 -20.42 12.32 -18.50
N ALA A 200 -21.02 11.13 -18.47
CA ALA A 200 -21.66 10.53 -19.65
C ALA A 200 -22.81 11.40 -20.19
N ASP A 201 -23.65 11.91 -19.30
CA ASP A 201 -24.74 12.85 -19.65
C ASP A 201 -24.19 14.13 -20.29
N ALA A 202 -23.09 14.68 -19.75
CA ALA A 202 -22.44 15.86 -20.30
C ALA A 202 -21.78 15.62 -21.68
N GLU A 203 -21.31 14.37 -21.94
CA GLU A 203 -20.76 13.95 -23.23
C GLU A 203 -21.85 13.46 -24.20
N GLY A 204 -23.12 13.36 -23.77
CA GLY A 204 -24.24 12.90 -24.60
C GLY A 204 -24.20 11.41 -24.92
N LEU A 205 -23.54 10.60 -24.08
CA LEU A 205 -23.43 9.16 -24.25
C LEU A 205 -24.59 8.44 -23.56
N GLN A 206 -25.14 7.43 -24.22
CA GLN A 206 -26.07 6.50 -23.58
C GLN A 206 -25.26 5.38 -22.87
N TYR A 207 -25.78 4.88 -21.76
CA TYR A 207 -25.04 3.89 -20.96
C TYR A 207 -25.95 2.91 -20.22
N ASP A 208 -25.43 1.71 -19.97
CA ASP A 208 -25.99 0.79 -18.99
C ASP A 208 -25.44 1.15 -17.61
N PRO A 209 -26.29 1.42 -16.59
CA PRO A 209 -25.84 1.76 -15.23
C PRO A 209 -24.85 0.74 -14.64
N ARG A 210 -24.99 -0.55 -14.94
CA ARG A 210 -24.10 -1.62 -14.49
C ARG A 210 -22.65 -1.42 -14.95
N SER A 211 -22.46 -0.80 -16.12
CA SER A 211 -21.13 -0.46 -16.65
C SER A 211 -20.37 0.45 -15.69
N PHE A 212 -21.03 1.50 -15.17
CA PHE A 212 -20.38 2.47 -14.28
C PHE A 212 -20.21 1.93 -12.85
N ASP A 213 -21.12 1.12 -12.36
CA ASP A 213 -20.96 0.41 -11.09
C ASP A 213 -19.74 -0.53 -11.15
N THR A 214 -19.52 -1.17 -12.30
CA THR A 214 -18.35 -2.03 -12.53
C THR A 214 -17.04 -1.22 -12.61
N ILE A 215 -17.02 -0.08 -13.33
CA ILE A 215 -15.86 0.81 -13.37
C ILE A 215 -15.53 1.33 -11.98
N ALA A 216 -16.53 1.78 -11.22
CA ALA A 216 -16.35 2.32 -9.88
C ALA A 216 -15.69 1.30 -8.92
N ARG A 217 -16.07 0.03 -9.03
CA ARG A 217 -15.49 -1.08 -8.28
C ARG A 217 -14.02 -1.30 -8.61
N ILE A 218 -13.68 -1.27 -9.91
CA ILE A 218 -12.30 -1.53 -10.39
C ILE A 218 -11.38 -0.36 -10.09
N ALA A 219 -11.89 0.87 -10.10
CA ALA A 219 -11.13 2.07 -9.83
C ALA A 219 -10.67 2.19 -8.36
N ASP A 220 -11.17 1.33 -7.47
CA ASP A 220 -10.75 1.19 -6.06
C ASP A 220 -10.58 2.55 -5.37
N GLY A 221 -11.60 3.39 -5.47
CA GLY A 221 -11.64 4.73 -4.88
C GLY A 221 -10.90 5.83 -5.65
N GLY A 222 -10.30 5.53 -6.81
CA GLY A 222 -9.55 6.49 -7.64
C GLY A 222 -10.39 7.09 -8.75
N MET A 223 -10.89 8.34 -8.63
CA MET A 223 -11.65 9.02 -9.70
C MET A 223 -10.86 9.17 -11.01
N ARG A 224 -9.54 9.42 -10.93
CA ARG A 224 -8.69 9.54 -12.12
C ARG A 224 -8.65 8.24 -12.93
N ASP A 225 -8.55 7.11 -12.23
CA ASP A 225 -8.49 5.80 -12.87
C ASP A 225 -9.88 5.44 -13.42
N ALA A 226 -10.97 5.76 -12.70
CA ALA A 226 -12.34 5.62 -13.19
C ALA A 226 -12.60 6.40 -14.49
N LEU A 227 -12.19 7.67 -14.55
CA LEU A 227 -12.33 8.49 -15.75
C LEU A 227 -11.46 7.99 -16.91
N SER A 228 -10.28 7.42 -16.63
CA SER A 228 -9.43 6.83 -17.66
C SER A 228 -10.06 5.55 -18.25
N LEU A 229 -10.73 4.73 -17.41
CA LEU A 229 -11.51 3.58 -17.86
C LEU A 229 -12.74 4.03 -18.66
N PHE A 230 -13.42 5.08 -18.23
CA PHE A 230 -14.52 5.70 -18.94
C PHE A 230 -14.11 6.16 -20.35
N ASP A 231 -13.00 6.90 -20.48
CA ASP A 231 -12.49 7.34 -21.78
C ASP A 231 -12.24 6.18 -22.74
N ARG A 232 -11.69 5.09 -22.21
CA ARG A 232 -11.45 3.87 -22.97
C ARG A 232 -12.75 3.25 -23.48
N LEU A 233 -13.81 3.23 -22.66
CA LEU A 233 -15.13 2.75 -23.08
C LEU A 233 -15.80 3.70 -24.05
N ALA A 234 -15.76 5.00 -23.80
CA ALA A 234 -16.32 6.02 -24.67
C ALA A 234 -15.68 5.97 -26.07
N SER A 235 -14.37 5.72 -26.17
CA SER A 235 -13.68 5.57 -27.45
C SER A 235 -14.06 4.32 -28.26
N THR A 236 -14.59 3.27 -27.59
CA THR A 236 -15.02 2.02 -28.21
C THR A 236 -16.55 1.93 -28.35
N ALA A 237 -17.29 2.92 -27.83
CA ALA A 237 -18.76 2.93 -27.86
C ALA A 237 -19.28 2.92 -29.29
N GLN A 238 -20.13 1.93 -29.62
CA GLN A 238 -20.82 1.84 -30.89
C GLN A 238 -22.10 2.69 -30.82
N ASP A 239 -22.31 3.54 -31.80
CA ASP A 239 -23.47 4.44 -31.88
C ASP A 239 -23.68 5.33 -30.62
N GLY A 240 -22.60 5.62 -29.88
CA GLY A 240 -22.64 6.44 -28.66
C GLY A 240 -23.27 5.73 -27.45
N VAL A 241 -23.34 4.38 -27.46
CA VAL A 241 -23.91 3.57 -26.38
C VAL A 241 -22.80 2.77 -25.70
N ILE A 242 -22.67 2.90 -24.38
CA ILE A 242 -21.79 2.09 -23.54
C ILE A 242 -22.62 0.93 -22.97
N SER A 243 -22.57 -0.23 -23.62
CA SER A 243 -23.26 -1.42 -23.13
C SER A 243 -22.45 -2.16 -22.06
N TYR A 244 -23.14 -2.92 -21.19
CA TYR A 244 -22.48 -3.72 -20.16
C TYR A 244 -21.55 -4.80 -20.74
N GLU A 245 -22.01 -5.49 -21.79
CA GLU A 245 -21.21 -6.53 -22.46
C GLU A 245 -19.93 -5.97 -23.06
N GLN A 246 -20.01 -4.82 -23.73
CA GLN A 246 -18.85 -4.13 -24.28
C GLN A 246 -17.89 -3.66 -23.17
N THR A 247 -18.44 -3.26 -22.02
CA THR A 247 -17.63 -2.88 -20.84
C THR A 247 -16.80 -4.07 -20.35
N LEU A 248 -17.41 -5.24 -20.18
CA LEU A 248 -16.71 -6.46 -19.78
C LEU A 248 -15.61 -6.84 -20.76
N GLN A 249 -15.90 -6.82 -22.07
CA GLN A 249 -14.93 -7.13 -23.11
C GLN A 249 -13.76 -6.13 -23.17
N THR A 250 -14.07 -4.83 -23.18
CA THR A 250 -13.05 -3.77 -23.29
C THR A 250 -12.11 -3.72 -22.08
N LEU A 251 -12.64 -4.00 -20.89
CA LEU A 251 -11.87 -4.00 -19.65
C LEU A 251 -11.25 -5.37 -19.32
N ASN A 252 -11.52 -6.39 -20.16
CA ASN A 252 -11.14 -7.80 -19.93
C ASN A 252 -11.60 -8.30 -18.56
N ILE A 253 -12.82 -7.94 -18.17
CA ILE A 253 -13.42 -8.37 -16.91
C ILE A 253 -14.25 -9.60 -17.19
N LEU A 254 -14.10 -10.60 -16.34
CA LEU A 254 -14.93 -11.79 -16.39
C LEU A 254 -16.27 -11.49 -15.73
N ASP A 255 -17.37 -11.87 -16.40
CA ASP A 255 -18.72 -11.78 -15.83
C ASP A 255 -18.82 -12.64 -14.55
N ASP A 256 -19.53 -12.14 -13.56
CA ASP A 256 -19.78 -12.84 -12.30
C ASP A 256 -20.41 -14.23 -12.53
N GLU A 257 -21.15 -14.43 -13.63
CA GLU A 257 -21.71 -15.72 -14.04
C GLU A 257 -20.66 -16.84 -14.12
N TYR A 258 -19.48 -16.56 -14.65
CA TYR A 258 -18.42 -17.54 -14.75
C TYR A 258 -17.88 -17.93 -13.37
N TYR A 259 -17.82 -16.99 -12.43
CA TYR A 259 -17.41 -17.29 -11.05
C TYR A 259 -18.48 -18.12 -10.31
N PHE A 260 -19.79 -17.91 -10.61
CA PHE A 260 -20.85 -18.79 -10.13
C PHE A 260 -20.66 -20.22 -10.64
N TYR A 261 -20.35 -20.41 -11.93
CA TYR A 261 -20.09 -21.75 -12.50
C TYR A 261 -18.85 -22.39 -11.89
N PHE A 262 -17.72 -21.67 -11.81
CA PHE A 262 -16.50 -22.19 -11.16
C PHE A 262 -16.78 -22.65 -9.74
N THR A 263 -17.40 -21.81 -8.95
CA THR A 263 -17.67 -22.11 -7.53
C THR A 263 -18.58 -23.34 -7.40
N THR A 264 -19.60 -23.44 -8.24
CA THR A 264 -20.53 -24.59 -8.26
C THR A 264 -19.82 -25.88 -8.68
N TYR A 265 -18.99 -25.85 -9.74
CA TYR A 265 -18.23 -27.02 -10.18
C TYR A 265 -17.20 -27.45 -9.15
N LEU A 266 -16.46 -26.52 -8.59
CA LEU A 266 -15.46 -26.80 -7.54
C LEU A 266 -16.12 -27.37 -6.28
N TYR A 267 -17.28 -26.83 -5.85
CA TYR A 267 -18.03 -27.34 -4.70
C TYR A 267 -18.72 -28.66 -4.98
N SER A 268 -19.08 -28.97 -6.22
CA SER A 268 -19.62 -30.30 -6.59
C SER A 268 -18.54 -31.38 -6.69
N GLY A 269 -17.26 -31.02 -6.76
CA GLY A 269 -16.15 -31.94 -6.97
C GLY A 269 -15.87 -32.22 -8.46
N ASP A 270 -16.50 -31.46 -9.37
CA ASP A 270 -16.36 -31.62 -10.82
C ASP A 270 -15.21 -30.75 -11.37
N TYR A 271 -13.96 -31.16 -11.07
CA TYR A 271 -12.79 -30.48 -11.59
C TYR A 271 -12.71 -30.52 -13.12
N LYS A 272 -13.32 -31.52 -13.77
CA LYS A 272 -13.29 -31.67 -15.24
C LYS A 272 -13.98 -30.49 -15.91
N ARG A 273 -15.22 -30.15 -15.46
CA ARG A 273 -15.95 -28.99 -15.97
C ARG A 273 -15.25 -27.67 -15.63
N ALA A 274 -14.64 -27.56 -14.44
CA ALA A 274 -13.88 -26.39 -14.08
C ALA A 274 -12.66 -26.18 -15.01
N LEU A 275 -11.93 -27.24 -15.39
CA LEU A 275 -10.80 -27.16 -16.31
C LEU A 275 -11.25 -26.84 -17.76
N LEU A 276 -12.36 -27.41 -18.22
CA LEU A 276 -12.92 -27.08 -19.55
C LEU A 276 -13.36 -25.61 -19.61
N LEU A 277 -13.98 -25.10 -18.55
CA LEU A 277 -14.35 -23.68 -18.45
C LEU A 277 -13.11 -22.76 -18.41
N LEU A 278 -12.04 -23.19 -17.72
CA LEU A 278 -10.75 -22.48 -17.74
C LEU A 278 -10.22 -22.39 -19.17
N ASP A 279 -10.19 -23.49 -19.91
CA ASP A 279 -9.67 -23.54 -21.28
C ASP A 279 -10.48 -22.64 -22.23
N GLU A 280 -11.81 -22.66 -22.12
CA GLU A 280 -12.72 -21.78 -22.87
C GLU A 280 -12.39 -20.29 -22.62
N LEU A 281 -12.19 -19.89 -21.35
CA LEU A 281 -11.90 -18.51 -20.98
C LEU A 281 -10.50 -18.06 -21.44
N LEU A 282 -9.53 -18.96 -21.40
CA LEU A 282 -8.21 -18.70 -21.96
C LEU A 282 -8.28 -18.50 -23.47
N GLY A 283 -9.10 -19.29 -24.18
CA GLY A 283 -9.39 -19.10 -25.60
C GLY A 283 -10.04 -17.74 -25.92
N LYS A 284 -10.80 -17.18 -25.00
CA LYS A 284 -11.38 -15.82 -25.07
C LYS A 284 -10.40 -14.70 -24.68
N GLY A 285 -9.16 -15.04 -24.31
CA GLY A 285 -8.11 -14.06 -23.95
C GLY A 285 -8.13 -13.56 -22.49
N VAL A 286 -8.88 -14.22 -21.60
CA VAL A 286 -8.91 -13.88 -20.17
C VAL A 286 -7.56 -14.20 -19.53
N ALA A 287 -6.99 -13.26 -18.80
CA ALA A 287 -5.74 -13.47 -18.09
C ALA A 287 -5.95 -14.39 -16.88
N MET A 288 -5.19 -15.51 -16.82
CA MET A 288 -5.28 -16.49 -15.71
C MET A 288 -5.13 -15.85 -14.32
N ARG A 289 -4.22 -14.86 -14.18
CA ARG A 289 -4.03 -14.16 -12.91
C ARG A 289 -5.29 -13.42 -12.48
N GLN A 290 -5.97 -12.76 -13.42
CA GLN A 290 -7.22 -12.04 -13.16
C GLN A 290 -8.33 -12.99 -12.74
N LEU A 291 -8.41 -14.17 -13.38
CA LEU A 291 -9.35 -15.22 -13.00
C LEU A 291 -9.14 -15.68 -11.54
N ILE A 292 -7.88 -15.92 -11.13
CA ILE A 292 -7.56 -16.37 -9.76
C ILE A 292 -7.98 -15.31 -8.72
N ILE A 293 -7.61 -14.05 -8.97
CA ILE A 293 -7.95 -12.94 -8.07
C ILE A 293 -9.46 -12.77 -7.99
N GLY A 294 -10.15 -12.71 -9.15
CA GLY A 294 -11.60 -12.54 -9.19
C GLY A 294 -12.35 -13.70 -8.53
N LEU A 295 -11.88 -14.95 -8.70
CA LEU A 295 -12.47 -16.11 -8.04
C LEU A 295 -12.27 -16.08 -6.51
N ALA A 296 -11.12 -15.59 -6.04
CA ALA A 296 -10.86 -15.41 -4.61
C ALA A 296 -11.79 -14.34 -4.01
N ASP A 297 -11.94 -13.19 -4.70
CA ASP A 297 -12.83 -12.11 -4.29
C ASP A 297 -14.30 -12.55 -4.33
N PHE A 298 -14.70 -13.32 -5.35
CA PHE A 298 -16.04 -13.87 -5.44
C PHE A 298 -16.36 -14.80 -4.25
N MET A 299 -15.45 -15.73 -3.92
CA MET A 299 -15.60 -16.61 -2.76
C MET A 299 -15.58 -15.86 -1.43
N ARG A 300 -14.78 -14.79 -1.31
CA ARG A 300 -14.82 -13.89 -0.15
C ARG A 300 -16.18 -13.21 -0.03
N ASN A 301 -16.76 -12.74 -1.14
CA ASN A 301 -18.05 -12.10 -1.14
C ASN A 301 -19.17 -13.08 -0.76
N LEU A 302 -19.10 -14.35 -1.17
CA LEU A 302 -20.01 -15.39 -0.68
C LEU A 302 -19.89 -15.59 0.84
N LEU A 303 -18.65 -15.59 1.38
CA LEU A 303 -18.43 -15.74 2.81
C LEU A 303 -19.02 -14.58 3.61
N VAL A 304 -18.85 -13.36 3.11
CA VAL A 304 -19.37 -12.11 3.70
C VAL A 304 -20.90 -12.03 3.61
N ALA A 305 -21.49 -12.45 2.49
CA ALA A 305 -22.93 -12.43 2.28
C ALA A 305 -23.71 -13.43 3.16
N ARG A 306 -22.99 -14.34 3.84
CA ARG A 306 -23.61 -15.41 4.63
C ARG A 306 -24.19 -14.94 5.96
N THR A 307 -23.56 -13.98 6.63
CA THR A 307 -23.90 -13.53 7.98
C THR A 307 -24.49 -12.12 7.97
N PRO A 308 -25.60 -11.86 8.68
CA PRO A 308 -26.22 -10.54 8.70
C PRO A 308 -25.28 -9.42 9.16
N GLU A 309 -24.37 -9.72 10.11
CA GLU A 309 -23.42 -8.74 10.61
C GLU A 309 -22.40 -8.29 9.56
N THR A 310 -22.05 -9.17 8.62
CA THR A 310 -21.04 -8.91 7.58
C THR A 310 -21.65 -8.47 6.24
N VAL A 311 -22.96 -8.54 6.07
CA VAL A 311 -23.66 -8.09 4.84
C VAL A 311 -23.37 -6.62 4.53
N GLN A 312 -23.10 -5.78 5.53
CA GLN A 312 -22.69 -4.39 5.32
C GLN A 312 -21.38 -4.24 4.52
N LEU A 313 -20.54 -5.27 4.49
CA LEU A 313 -19.29 -5.33 3.73
C LEU A 313 -19.47 -5.91 2.31
N PHE A 314 -20.70 -6.27 1.97
CA PHE A 314 -21.04 -6.90 0.70
C PHE A 314 -21.30 -5.82 -0.38
N PRO A 315 -20.59 -5.86 -1.53
CA PRO A 315 -20.60 -4.75 -2.48
C PRO A 315 -21.77 -4.78 -3.48
N TYR A 316 -22.65 -5.78 -3.41
CA TYR A 316 -23.75 -5.94 -4.36
C TYR A 316 -25.10 -5.64 -3.73
N THR A 317 -26.04 -5.14 -4.55
CA THR A 317 -27.42 -4.83 -4.17
C THR A 317 -28.42 -5.45 -5.15
N GLY A 318 -29.69 -5.54 -4.74
CA GLY A 318 -30.79 -6.04 -5.60
C GLY A 318 -30.69 -7.52 -5.93
N VAL A 319 -31.12 -7.90 -7.14
CA VAL A 319 -31.25 -9.30 -7.59
C VAL A 319 -29.92 -10.07 -7.55
N HIS A 320 -28.81 -9.40 -7.82
CA HIS A 320 -27.49 -10.02 -7.71
C HIS A 320 -27.15 -10.40 -6.25
N ALA A 321 -27.50 -9.58 -5.29
CA ALA A 321 -27.28 -9.86 -3.86
C ALA A 321 -28.06 -11.11 -3.41
N GLU A 322 -29.31 -11.26 -3.82
CA GLU A 322 -30.15 -12.43 -3.50
C GLU A 322 -29.54 -13.74 -4.03
N ARG A 323 -29.00 -13.70 -5.23
CA ARG A 323 -28.34 -14.85 -5.84
C ARG A 323 -27.06 -15.25 -5.11
N PHE A 324 -26.25 -14.27 -4.71
CA PHE A 324 -25.08 -14.51 -3.85
C PHE A 324 -25.47 -15.12 -2.51
N MET A 325 -26.49 -14.57 -1.84
CA MET A 325 -26.97 -15.07 -0.55
C MET A 325 -27.47 -16.51 -0.67
N THR A 326 -28.20 -16.83 -1.74
CA THR A 326 -28.71 -18.19 -1.99
C THR A 326 -27.55 -19.17 -2.14
N LEU A 327 -26.54 -18.86 -2.96
CA LEU A 327 -25.38 -19.74 -3.15
C LEU A 327 -24.52 -19.81 -1.87
N ALA A 328 -24.38 -18.70 -1.14
CA ALA A 328 -23.63 -18.66 0.11
C ALA A 328 -24.19 -19.58 1.17
N GLN A 329 -25.51 -19.75 1.26
CA GLN A 329 -26.14 -20.67 2.20
C GLN A 329 -25.93 -22.15 1.83
N GLN A 330 -25.76 -22.46 0.56
CA GLN A 330 -25.56 -23.82 0.05
C GLN A 330 -24.13 -24.33 0.27
N ILE A 331 -23.15 -23.44 0.38
CA ILE A 331 -21.72 -23.78 0.47
C ILE A 331 -21.24 -23.72 1.92
N HIS A 332 -20.46 -24.72 2.33
CA HIS A 332 -19.91 -24.76 3.68
C HIS A 332 -18.82 -23.65 3.88
N PRO A 333 -18.86 -22.85 4.97
CA PRO A 333 -17.94 -21.70 5.15
C PRO A 333 -16.45 -22.09 5.19
N LEU A 334 -16.11 -23.24 5.75
CA LEU A 334 -14.73 -23.73 5.76
C LEU A 334 -14.23 -24.10 4.34
N PHE A 335 -15.14 -24.52 3.44
CA PHE A 335 -14.76 -24.73 2.03
C PHE A 335 -14.36 -23.40 1.39
N LEU A 336 -15.17 -22.35 1.55
CA LEU A 336 -14.87 -21.00 1.03
C LEU A 336 -13.53 -20.50 1.59
N TYR A 337 -13.34 -20.56 2.91
CA TYR A 337 -12.11 -20.12 3.55
C TYR A 337 -10.85 -20.84 3.03
N LYS A 338 -10.89 -22.19 2.96
CA LYS A 338 -9.76 -22.97 2.44
C LYS A 338 -9.52 -22.73 0.96
N SER A 339 -10.58 -22.53 0.17
CA SER A 339 -10.48 -22.22 -1.25
C SER A 339 -9.82 -20.86 -1.46
N ILE A 340 -10.23 -19.83 -0.72
CA ILE A 340 -9.59 -18.51 -0.74
C ILE A 340 -8.10 -18.63 -0.39
N SER A 341 -7.76 -19.36 0.66
CA SER A 341 -6.37 -19.56 1.07
C SER A 341 -5.52 -20.22 -0.02
N LYS A 342 -6.06 -21.21 -0.74
CA LYS A 342 -5.38 -21.85 -1.89
C LYS A 342 -5.23 -20.91 -3.08
N LEU A 343 -6.26 -20.10 -3.39
CA LEU A 343 -6.23 -19.13 -4.49
C LEU A 343 -5.21 -18.01 -4.20
N VAL A 344 -5.15 -17.49 -2.97
CA VAL A 344 -4.15 -16.50 -2.56
C VAL A 344 -2.74 -17.08 -2.62
N ALA A 345 -2.53 -18.32 -2.21
CA ALA A 345 -1.25 -18.99 -2.35
C ALA A 345 -0.85 -19.19 -3.83
N CYS A 346 -1.82 -19.52 -4.69
CA CYS A 346 -1.61 -19.61 -6.13
C CYS A 346 -1.21 -18.26 -6.73
N GLU A 347 -1.90 -17.16 -6.37
CA GLU A 347 -1.57 -15.81 -6.84
C GLU A 347 -0.16 -15.38 -6.43
N ARG A 348 0.21 -15.61 -5.18
CA ARG A 348 1.57 -15.30 -4.67
C ARG A 348 2.65 -16.03 -5.46
N ASN A 349 2.45 -17.32 -5.77
CA ASN A 349 3.40 -18.14 -6.49
C ASN A 349 3.34 -17.95 -8.02
N TYR A 350 2.33 -17.25 -8.54
CA TYR A 350 2.08 -17.10 -9.98
C TYR A 350 3.21 -16.39 -10.72
N ARG A 351 3.86 -15.39 -10.08
CA ARG A 351 4.97 -14.63 -10.71
C ARG A 351 6.23 -15.45 -10.83
N SER A 352 6.55 -16.28 -9.84
CA SER A 352 7.76 -17.10 -9.78
C SER A 352 7.63 -18.41 -10.56
N SER A 353 6.41 -18.88 -10.83
CA SER A 353 6.17 -20.13 -11.56
C SER A 353 6.47 -20.00 -13.05
N GLN A 354 7.25 -20.94 -13.59
CA GLN A 354 7.47 -21.09 -15.03
C GLN A 354 6.24 -21.75 -15.71
N ALA A 355 5.59 -22.70 -15.03
CA ALA A 355 4.42 -23.42 -15.54
C ALA A 355 3.10 -22.83 -14.97
N LYS A 356 2.79 -21.60 -15.35
CA LYS A 356 1.64 -20.84 -14.83
C LYS A 356 0.29 -21.55 -14.98
N ARG A 357 0.06 -22.18 -16.14
CA ARG A 357 -1.17 -22.92 -16.44
C ARG A 357 -1.30 -24.13 -15.50
N LEU A 358 -0.26 -24.94 -15.37
CA LEU A 358 -0.25 -26.11 -14.51
C LEU A 358 -0.50 -25.73 -13.02
N LEU A 359 0.10 -24.63 -12.54
CA LEU A 359 -0.13 -24.12 -11.20
C LEU A 359 -1.60 -23.83 -10.93
N VAL A 360 -2.29 -23.16 -11.88
CA VAL A 360 -3.71 -22.85 -11.77
C VAL A 360 -4.57 -24.10 -11.82
N GLU A 361 -4.33 -24.99 -12.77
CA GLU A 361 -5.06 -26.26 -12.93
C GLU A 361 -4.94 -27.13 -11.66
N LEU A 362 -3.73 -27.28 -11.10
CA LEU A 362 -3.52 -28.01 -9.85
C LEU A 362 -4.23 -27.35 -8.66
N THR A 363 -4.27 -26.01 -8.62
CA THR A 363 -4.99 -25.30 -7.57
C THR A 363 -6.49 -25.56 -7.64
N LEU A 364 -7.08 -25.49 -8.83
CA LEU A 364 -8.51 -25.77 -9.05
C LEU A 364 -8.86 -27.22 -8.71
N MET A 365 -8.04 -28.19 -9.16
CA MET A 365 -8.21 -29.59 -8.80
C MET A 365 -8.15 -29.80 -7.27
N GLY A 366 -7.13 -29.22 -6.62
CA GLY A 366 -6.97 -29.33 -5.17
C GLY A 366 -8.07 -28.63 -4.36
N ILE A 367 -8.74 -27.61 -4.92
CA ILE A 367 -9.97 -27.05 -4.33
C ILE A 367 -11.13 -28.04 -4.50
N SER A 368 -11.28 -28.63 -5.67
CA SER A 368 -12.34 -29.59 -5.95
C SER A 368 -12.26 -30.86 -5.09
N GLU A 369 -11.05 -31.38 -4.83
CA GLU A 369 -10.83 -32.55 -3.94
C GLU A 369 -11.30 -32.31 -2.51
N MET A 370 -11.18 -31.07 -2.01
CA MET A 370 -11.64 -30.76 -0.64
C MET A 370 -13.14 -30.94 -0.45
N CYS A 371 -13.94 -30.94 -1.52
CA CYS A 371 -15.40 -31.06 -1.47
C CYS A 371 -15.87 -32.32 -0.75
N GLY A 372 -15.22 -33.47 -0.97
CA GLY A 372 -15.56 -34.75 -0.31
C GLY A 372 -15.56 -34.69 1.21
N ALA A 373 -14.64 -33.96 1.78
CA ALA A 373 -14.53 -33.79 3.23
C ALA A 373 -15.65 -32.95 3.85
N PHE A 374 -16.26 -32.04 3.06
CA PHE A 374 -17.28 -31.10 3.54
C PHE A 374 -18.72 -31.58 3.27
N LYS A 375 -18.95 -32.42 2.26
CA LYS A 375 -20.27 -33.01 1.98
C LYS A 375 -20.68 -34.00 3.08
N ASN A 376 -19.72 -34.70 3.70
CA ASN A 376 -20.00 -35.66 4.78
C ASN A 376 -20.20 -34.98 6.13
N ALA A 377 -19.89 -33.70 6.29
CA ALA A 377 -20.07 -32.94 7.53
C ALA A 377 -21.47 -32.30 7.66
N THR A 378 -22.32 -32.37 6.63
CA THR A 378 -23.62 -31.67 6.62
C THR A 378 -24.78 -32.50 7.17
N VAL A 379 -24.53 -33.72 7.74
CA VAL A 379 -25.56 -34.57 8.35
C VAL A 379 -25.13 -34.96 9.73
N ALA A 380 -25.11 -34.01 10.67
CA ALA A 380 -25.24 -34.30 12.11
C ALA A 380 -26.09 -33.16 12.71
N PRO A 381 -27.33 -33.45 13.15
CA PRO A 381 -28.05 -32.49 13.97
C PRO A 381 -27.28 -32.30 15.28
N ALA A 382 -27.15 -31.09 15.74
CA ALA A 382 -26.55 -30.75 17.01
C ALA A 382 -27.33 -31.44 18.16
N THR A 383 -26.87 -32.60 18.53
CA THR A 383 -27.23 -33.19 19.83
C THR A 383 -26.27 -32.62 20.86
N ALA A 384 -26.88 -31.98 21.84
CA ALA A 384 -26.25 -31.38 22.99
C ALA A 384 -25.22 -32.35 23.65
N ALA A 385 -24.01 -31.83 23.87
CA ALA A 385 -22.99 -32.52 24.66
C ALA A 385 -23.45 -32.57 26.11
N THR A 386 -23.89 -33.78 26.54
CA THR A 386 -24.08 -34.14 27.94
C THR A 386 -22.77 -34.70 28.47
N ALA A 387 -22.26 -34.10 29.51
CA ALA A 387 -21.10 -34.58 30.26
C ALA A 387 -21.37 -35.94 30.93
N PRO A 388 -20.35 -36.81 31.14
CA PRO A 388 -20.55 -38.09 31.80
C PRO A 388 -20.57 -37.94 33.32
N SER A 389 -21.69 -38.30 33.97
CA SER A 389 -21.77 -38.56 35.40
C SER A 389 -21.87 -40.06 35.65
N GLN A 390 -21.05 -40.55 36.58
CA GLN A 390 -21.00 -41.93 37.08
C GLN A 390 -22.21 -42.29 37.95
N PRO A 391 -22.52 -43.58 38.13
CA PRO A 391 -23.76 -44.07 38.73
C PRO A 391 -23.65 -44.27 40.24
N VAL A 392 -24.70 -43.91 41.00
CA VAL A 392 -24.97 -44.49 42.32
C VAL A 392 -26.46 -44.80 42.43
N SER A 393 -26.70 -45.94 43.02
CA SER A 393 -27.84 -46.86 43.17
C SER A 393 -28.98 -46.33 44.05
N ALA A 394 -30.18 -46.72 43.64
CA ALA A 394 -31.33 -47.28 44.36
C ALA A 394 -32.15 -46.48 45.39
N ALA A 395 -33.42 -46.47 45.13
CA ALA A 395 -34.59 -46.84 45.97
C ALA A 395 -35.64 -45.74 46.28
N SER A 396 -36.83 -46.08 45.84
CA SER A 396 -38.18 -45.91 46.38
C SER A 396 -38.99 -44.64 46.17
N GLU A 397 -40.06 -44.85 45.42
CA GLU A 397 -41.38 -44.18 45.32
C GLU A 397 -42.11 -44.03 46.68
N PRO A 398 -43.27 -43.32 46.84
CA PRO A 398 -44.19 -42.74 45.86
C PRO A 398 -44.75 -41.29 46.16
N ALA A 399 -45.52 -40.78 45.21
CA ALA A 399 -46.34 -39.57 45.11
C ALA A 399 -47.42 -39.44 46.21
N PRO A 400 -48.33 -38.36 46.34
CA PRO A 400 -48.82 -37.48 45.29
C PRO A 400 -49.15 -36.02 45.70
N ALA A 401 -49.67 -35.26 44.75
CA ALA A 401 -50.69 -34.20 44.78
C ALA A 401 -50.27 -32.73 44.67
N SER A 402 -50.71 -32.16 43.57
CA SER A 402 -51.02 -30.73 43.27
C SER A 402 -52.01 -30.10 44.28
N PRO A 403 -52.21 -28.78 44.34
CA PRO A 403 -52.57 -27.93 43.21
C PRO A 403 -51.99 -26.49 43.24
N ALA A 404 -52.11 -25.85 42.11
CA ALA A 404 -52.08 -24.41 41.87
C ALA A 404 -53.33 -23.74 42.52
N PRO A 405 -53.57 -22.41 42.59
CA PRO A 405 -53.27 -21.38 41.57
C PRO A 405 -53.03 -19.92 42.07
N GLN A 406 -52.99 -19.02 41.12
CA GLN A 406 -53.33 -17.58 41.10
C GLN A 406 -52.20 -16.56 41.25
N GLU A 407 -51.89 -15.86 40.16
CA GLU A 407 -52.35 -14.55 39.65
C GLU A 407 -52.27 -13.37 40.62
N SER A 408 -51.51 -12.35 40.25
CA SER A 408 -51.84 -10.91 40.24
C SER A 408 -50.62 -10.13 39.77
N SER A 409 -50.57 -9.68 38.56
CA SER A 409 -50.98 -8.38 37.96
C SER A 409 -50.57 -7.15 38.79
N VAL A 410 -49.99 -6.22 38.08
CA VAL A 410 -50.24 -4.77 38.05
C VAL A 410 -48.99 -3.93 37.98
N GLN A 411 -48.76 -3.41 36.80
CA GLN A 411 -48.72 -2.02 36.33
C GLN A 411 -47.45 -1.20 36.54
N THR A 412 -46.86 -0.87 35.38
CA THR A 412 -46.20 0.41 35.04
C THR A 412 -47.16 1.58 35.27
N PRO A 413 -46.70 2.80 35.58
CA PRO A 413 -46.73 3.85 34.55
C PRO A 413 -45.61 4.91 34.65
N PRO A 414 -45.70 5.97 33.85
CA PRO A 414 -44.61 6.42 32.98
C PRO A 414 -43.99 7.77 33.41
N ALA A 415 -42.98 8.16 32.60
CA ALA A 415 -42.25 9.41 32.62
C ALA A 415 -43.14 10.68 32.52
N THR A 416 -42.70 11.75 33.16
CA THR A 416 -43.11 13.09 32.78
C THR A 416 -41.94 14.08 32.83
N TYR A 417 -41.76 14.75 31.71
CA TYR A 417 -40.97 15.96 31.53
C TYR A 417 -41.48 17.09 32.42
N GLN A 418 -40.59 17.91 32.98
CA GLN A 418 -40.87 19.33 33.16
C GLN A 418 -39.60 20.19 33.17
N THR A 419 -39.65 21.15 32.33
CA THR A 419 -39.01 22.42 32.04
C THR A 419 -38.52 23.26 33.23
N ALA A 420 -37.49 24.08 32.90
CA ALA A 420 -36.83 25.15 33.62
C ALA A 420 -37.76 26.20 34.26
N PRO A 421 -37.28 27.08 35.19
CA PRO A 421 -36.77 28.36 34.71
C PRO A 421 -35.56 28.94 35.50
N THR A 422 -34.81 29.80 34.82
CA THR A 422 -33.96 30.89 35.33
C THR A 422 -34.86 32.02 35.93
N PRO A 423 -34.41 32.95 36.80
CA PRO A 423 -33.19 33.74 36.75
C PRO A 423 -32.59 34.25 38.09
N GLY A 424 -31.37 34.81 38.00
CA GLY A 424 -31.01 36.02 38.77
C GLY A 424 -30.07 35.85 39.97
N GLU A 425 -28.94 36.35 39.96
CA GLU A 425 -28.38 37.54 40.58
C GLU A 425 -26.88 37.46 40.92
N LYS A 426 -26.22 38.45 40.43
CA LYS A 426 -24.99 39.15 40.77
C LYS A 426 -24.33 38.90 42.14
N LYS A 427 -22.98 38.81 42.10
CA LYS A 427 -21.92 39.49 42.87
C LYS A 427 -20.74 38.52 43.06
N LYS A 428 -19.50 38.85 42.86
CA LYS A 428 -18.59 39.98 43.02
C LYS A 428 -17.20 39.56 42.50
N THR A 429 -16.59 40.43 41.76
CA THR A 429 -15.14 40.45 41.48
C THR A 429 -14.34 40.72 42.78
N PRO A 430 -13.14 40.22 42.90
CA PRO A 430 -12.05 41.05 43.42
C PRO A 430 -10.88 41.15 42.43
N GLN A 431 -10.30 42.31 42.57
CA GLN A 431 -9.29 43.00 41.79
C GLN A 431 -7.91 42.35 41.75
N LEU A 432 -7.20 42.71 40.66
CA LEU A 432 -5.78 42.73 40.43
C LEU A 432 -4.86 42.85 41.67
N ALA A 433 -3.81 42.07 41.64
CA ALA A 433 -2.53 42.45 42.22
C ALA A 433 -1.42 42.28 41.15
N THR A 434 -0.94 43.38 40.70
CA THR A 434 0.30 43.56 39.90
C THR A 434 1.52 43.09 40.69
N SER A 435 2.31 42.21 40.12
CA SER A 435 3.70 42.04 40.53
C SER A 435 4.60 41.84 39.29
N GLN A 436 5.69 42.63 39.32
CA GLN A 436 6.69 42.87 38.30
C GLN A 436 7.50 41.62 37.88
N PRO A 437 8.16 41.63 36.70
CA PRO A 437 8.88 40.48 36.15
C PRO A 437 10.20 40.27 36.89
N LYS A 438 10.40 39.05 37.40
CA LYS A 438 11.73 38.59 37.85
C LYS A 438 12.47 38.03 36.65
N GLN A 439 13.64 38.61 36.40
CA GLN A 439 14.68 38.11 35.51
C GLN A 439 15.04 36.66 35.86
N TYR A 440 14.93 35.76 34.89
CA TYR A 440 15.44 34.40 35.00
C TYR A 440 16.81 34.32 34.35
N THR A 441 17.83 34.09 35.19
CA THR A 441 19.16 33.66 34.76
C THR A 441 19.10 32.17 34.39
N PRO A 442 19.74 31.73 33.28
CA PRO A 442 19.76 30.33 32.91
C PRO A 442 20.85 29.59 33.69
N THR A 443 20.47 28.74 34.62
CA THR A 443 21.39 27.81 35.28
C THR A 443 20.86 26.38 35.12
N GLY A 444 21.56 25.56 34.34
CA GLY A 444 21.73 24.13 34.61
C GLY A 444 20.66 23.17 34.15
N SER A 445 20.63 22.82 32.85
CA SER A 445 20.00 21.57 32.42
C SER A 445 20.83 20.71 31.45
N SER A 446 22.15 20.91 31.39
CA SER A 446 23.06 20.05 30.61
C SER A 446 23.44 18.73 31.31
N LEU A 447 23.12 18.59 32.63
CA LEU A 447 23.50 17.41 33.40
C LEU A 447 22.47 16.25 33.39
N ARG A 448 21.23 16.50 32.95
CA ARG A 448 20.19 15.42 32.89
C ARG A 448 20.22 14.59 31.61
N ILE A 449 20.70 15.14 30.52
CA ILE A 449 20.79 14.42 29.23
C ILE A 449 21.98 13.45 29.23
N SER A 450 23.09 13.81 29.88
CA SER A 450 24.26 12.93 30.03
C SER A 450 23.99 11.74 30.99
N ALA A 451 23.14 11.93 32.01
CA ALA A 451 22.75 10.86 32.94
C ALA A 451 21.78 9.86 32.26
N LEU A 452 20.84 10.35 31.45
CA LEU A 452 19.93 9.48 30.65
C LEU A 452 20.68 8.73 29.55
N LYS A 453 21.71 9.37 28.95
CA LYS A 453 22.54 8.69 27.95
C LYS A 453 23.40 7.59 28.57
N ARG A 454 23.96 7.81 29.75
CA ARG A 454 24.70 6.78 30.51
C ARG A 454 23.79 5.62 30.94
N GLN A 455 22.56 5.91 31.41
CA GLN A 455 21.60 4.85 31.75
C GLN A 455 21.12 4.03 30.53
N ALA A 456 21.02 4.65 29.37
CA ALA A 456 20.70 3.93 28.11
C ALA A 456 21.89 3.12 27.62
N GLU A 457 23.12 3.59 27.76
CA GLU A 457 24.34 2.86 27.43
C GLU A 457 24.62 1.72 28.43
N GLU A 458 24.34 1.92 29.71
CA GLU A 458 24.44 0.86 30.74
C GLU A 458 23.34 -0.21 30.58
N THR A 459 22.13 0.13 30.11
CA THR A 459 21.07 -0.86 29.83
C THR A 459 21.35 -1.65 28.55
N LEU A 460 21.95 -1.01 27.53
CA LEU A 460 22.39 -1.69 26.32
C LEU A 460 23.58 -2.63 26.57
N THR A 461 24.54 -2.22 27.43
CA THR A 461 25.67 -3.06 27.84
C THR A 461 25.23 -4.20 28.76
N ALA A 462 24.21 -3.99 29.62
CA ALA A 462 23.65 -5.03 30.47
C ALA A 462 22.80 -6.03 29.66
N GLN A 463 22.10 -5.60 28.62
CA GLN A 463 21.40 -6.51 27.71
C GLN A 463 22.35 -7.27 26.77
N GLN A 464 23.50 -6.69 26.41
CA GLN A 464 24.54 -7.41 25.68
C GLN A 464 25.33 -8.37 26.57
N ALA A 465 25.47 -8.08 27.87
CA ALA A 465 26.09 -8.99 28.83
C ALA A 465 25.15 -10.14 29.23
N SER A 466 23.83 -9.93 29.30
CA SER A 466 22.86 -11.00 29.62
C SER A 466 22.58 -11.96 28.45
N VAL A 467 22.92 -11.56 27.21
CA VAL A 467 22.91 -12.47 26.03
C VAL A 467 24.24 -13.22 25.91
N ALA A 468 25.32 -12.71 26.52
CA ALA A 468 26.62 -13.39 26.56
C ALA A 468 26.75 -14.40 27.73
N GLU A 469 25.92 -14.28 28.79
CA GLU A 469 25.93 -15.20 29.94
C GLU A 469 24.91 -16.35 29.81
N ALA A 470 24.06 -16.36 28.76
CA ALA A 470 23.11 -17.45 28.51
C ALA A 470 23.66 -18.57 27.62
N ASP A 471 24.87 -18.44 27.06
CA ASP A 471 25.52 -19.41 26.18
C ASP A 471 26.77 -20.09 26.80
N GLU A 472 27.04 -19.92 28.11
CA GLU A 472 28.22 -20.50 28.78
C GLU A 472 27.95 -21.71 29.70
N ASP A 473 26.75 -22.29 29.69
CA ASP A 473 26.49 -23.51 30.51
C ASP A 473 25.92 -24.65 29.66
N SER A 474 26.74 -25.25 28.78
CA SER A 474 26.74 -26.68 28.45
C SER A 474 27.88 -26.98 27.44
N ASP A 475 29.06 -27.23 27.94
CA ASP A 475 30.02 -28.27 27.55
C ASP A 475 31.43 -27.93 28.06
N ALA A 476 31.59 -28.12 29.36
CA ALA A 476 32.93 -28.26 29.94
C ALA A 476 33.25 -29.76 30.03
N SER A 477 33.73 -30.33 28.92
CA SER A 477 34.56 -31.54 28.97
C SER A 477 35.42 -31.67 27.70
N GLU A 478 36.72 -31.74 27.93
CA GLU A 478 37.82 -32.07 27.03
C GLU A 478 38.47 -30.92 26.24
N THR A 479 39.36 -30.20 26.91
CA THR A 479 40.44 -29.42 26.34
C THR A 479 41.50 -30.30 25.65
N GLY A 480 41.26 -30.64 24.38
CA GLY A 480 42.28 -31.02 23.41
C GLY A 480 42.13 -30.02 22.26
N GLN A 481 43.15 -29.20 21.98
CA GLN A 481 43.23 -28.41 20.77
C GLN A 481 43.12 -29.36 19.57
N ARG A 482 41.96 -29.30 18.90
CA ARG A 482 41.71 -30.08 17.69
C ARG A 482 42.43 -29.36 16.52
N ASP A 483 43.36 -30.03 15.88
CA ASP A 483 44.13 -29.47 14.78
C ASP A 483 44.23 -30.50 13.64
N GLU A 484 43.08 -30.87 13.07
CA GLU A 484 43.02 -31.76 11.93
C GLU A 484 43.32 -30.98 10.64
N PRO A 485 44.08 -31.55 9.68
CA PRO A 485 44.36 -30.89 8.41
C PRO A 485 43.09 -30.79 7.58
N VAL A 486 42.70 -29.55 7.21
CA VAL A 486 41.51 -29.27 6.40
C VAL A 486 41.80 -29.47 4.92
N THR A 487 40.98 -30.27 4.27
CA THR A 487 41.06 -30.42 2.81
C THR A 487 40.13 -29.43 2.10
N PRO A 488 40.47 -28.92 0.90
CA PRO A 488 39.62 -27.99 0.18
C PRO A 488 38.21 -28.54 -0.12
N ASP A 489 38.10 -29.83 -0.39
CA ASP A 489 36.80 -30.46 -0.71
C ASP A 489 35.87 -30.55 0.52
N GLU A 490 36.43 -30.85 1.71
CA GLU A 490 35.69 -30.87 2.95
C GLU A 490 35.26 -29.45 3.39
N LEU A 491 36.15 -28.46 3.17
CA LEU A 491 35.82 -27.06 3.42
C LEU A 491 34.61 -26.61 2.59
N LEU A 492 34.63 -26.85 1.27
CA LEU A 492 33.53 -26.49 0.36
C LEU A 492 32.22 -27.23 0.73
N LYS A 493 32.32 -28.49 1.11
CA LYS A 493 31.16 -29.27 1.55
C LYS A 493 30.45 -28.63 2.75
N TRP A 494 31.20 -28.29 3.80
CA TRP A 494 30.63 -27.70 4.99
C TRP A 494 30.28 -26.22 4.85
N TRP A 495 30.94 -25.50 3.92
CA TRP A 495 30.61 -24.15 3.54
C TRP A 495 29.23 -24.06 2.90
N PHE A 496 28.92 -24.91 1.94
CA PHE A 496 27.62 -24.96 1.31
C PHE A 496 26.54 -25.56 2.22
N ALA A 497 26.88 -26.54 3.07
CA ALA A 497 25.96 -27.07 4.05
C ALA A 497 25.47 -25.97 5.02
N PHE A 498 26.35 -25.08 5.47
CA PHE A 498 25.95 -23.92 6.28
C PHE A 498 25.01 -22.98 5.53
N ALA A 499 25.25 -22.73 4.26
CA ALA A 499 24.39 -21.88 3.44
C ALA A 499 22.98 -22.45 3.26
N ASP A 500 22.87 -23.79 3.20
CA ASP A 500 21.59 -24.49 2.99
C ASP A 500 20.85 -24.83 4.29
N GLU A 501 21.55 -25.10 5.38
CA GLU A 501 20.97 -25.53 6.65
C GLU A 501 20.69 -24.37 7.61
N GLU A 502 21.63 -23.43 7.78
CA GLU A 502 21.57 -22.36 8.79
C GLU A 502 20.99 -21.03 8.26
N LEU A 503 20.99 -20.85 6.93
CA LEU A 503 20.53 -19.60 6.30
C LEU A 503 19.21 -19.75 5.53
N ILE A 504 18.36 -20.71 5.90
CA ILE A 504 17.03 -20.97 5.28
C ILE A 504 16.16 -19.72 5.24
N ASP A 505 16.19 -18.91 6.30
CA ASP A 505 15.37 -17.70 6.42
C ASP A 505 15.96 -16.48 5.67
N ASN A 506 17.20 -16.57 5.16
CA ASN A 506 17.87 -15.47 4.50
C ASN A 506 18.42 -15.86 3.13
N ALA A 507 17.53 -15.90 2.14
CA ALA A 507 17.85 -16.29 0.76
C ALA A 507 18.98 -15.47 0.11
N TYR A 508 19.19 -14.22 0.50
CA TYR A 508 20.26 -13.38 -0.03
C TYR A 508 21.63 -13.85 0.46
N LEU A 509 21.78 -14.13 1.76
CA LEU A 509 23.03 -14.60 2.34
C LEU A 509 23.36 -16.02 1.91
N SER A 510 22.38 -16.92 1.80
CA SER A 510 22.56 -18.25 1.22
C SER A 510 23.08 -18.17 -0.20
N GLN A 511 22.47 -17.35 -1.07
CA GLN A 511 22.94 -17.16 -2.44
C GLN A 511 24.32 -16.50 -2.52
N LEU A 512 24.65 -15.59 -1.61
CA LEU A 512 25.98 -14.97 -1.53
C LEU A 512 27.04 -16.05 -1.24
N LEU A 513 26.83 -16.93 -0.26
CA LEU A 513 27.77 -18.01 0.08
C LEU A 513 27.91 -19.05 -1.03
N HIS A 514 26.88 -19.30 -1.84
CA HIS A 514 26.98 -20.14 -3.03
C HIS A 514 27.78 -19.50 -4.18
N THR A 515 27.83 -18.16 -4.22
CA THR A 515 28.55 -17.41 -5.27
C THR A 515 30.02 -17.19 -4.91
N VAL A 516 30.32 -17.09 -3.61
CA VAL A 516 31.64 -16.78 -3.07
C VAL A 516 32.24 -18.06 -2.48
N THR A 517 33.36 -18.52 -3.05
CA THR A 517 34.07 -19.71 -2.57
C THR A 517 35.27 -19.30 -1.72
N PRO A 518 35.47 -19.93 -0.54
CA PRO A 518 36.65 -19.67 0.29
C PRO A 518 37.90 -20.28 -0.31
N GLU A 519 39.01 -19.57 -0.25
CA GLU A 519 40.35 -20.08 -0.60
C GLU A 519 41.12 -20.45 0.67
N LEU A 520 41.64 -21.67 0.74
CA LEU A 520 42.43 -22.12 1.87
C LEU A 520 43.87 -21.58 1.74
N GLN A 521 44.29 -20.78 2.73
CA GLN A 521 45.69 -20.32 2.86
C GLN A 521 46.39 -21.09 3.98
N ALA A 522 47.51 -21.69 3.66
CA ALA A 522 48.29 -22.47 4.62
C ALA A 522 48.80 -21.57 5.79
N PRO A 523 48.81 -22.05 7.05
CA PRO A 523 48.39 -23.36 7.51
C PRO A 523 46.93 -23.46 7.97
N HIS A 524 46.21 -22.34 8.34
CA HIS A 524 44.86 -22.35 8.90
C HIS A 524 43.99 -21.15 8.50
N GLY A 525 44.41 -20.43 7.45
CA GLY A 525 43.72 -19.21 6.97
C GLY A 525 42.66 -19.54 5.91
N LEU A 526 41.47 -18.97 6.04
CA LEU A 526 40.43 -18.95 5.00
C LEU A 526 40.37 -17.53 4.42
N LYS A 527 40.54 -17.39 3.12
CA LYS A 527 40.39 -16.12 2.42
C LYS A 527 39.09 -16.10 1.63
N VAL A 528 38.30 -15.05 1.81
CA VAL A 528 37.04 -14.84 1.10
C VAL A 528 37.12 -13.54 0.31
N SER A 529 36.96 -13.61 -1.00
CA SER A 529 37.03 -12.47 -1.91
C SER A 529 35.61 -11.98 -2.22
N LEU A 530 35.26 -10.75 -1.80
CA LEU A 530 33.95 -10.12 -2.01
C LEU A 530 34.06 -9.03 -3.08
N VAL A 531 32.96 -8.79 -3.81
CA VAL A 531 32.93 -7.87 -4.97
C VAL A 531 32.53 -6.44 -4.57
N SER A 532 31.90 -6.23 -3.41
CA SER A 532 31.43 -4.92 -2.98
C SER A 532 31.40 -4.77 -1.46
N ASN A 533 31.47 -3.51 -0.98
CA ASN A 533 31.32 -3.17 0.46
C ASN A 533 29.96 -3.58 1.04
N ILE A 534 28.89 -3.64 0.23
CA ILE A 534 27.55 -4.09 0.67
C ILE A 534 27.57 -5.59 0.97
N GLN A 535 28.31 -6.36 0.17
CA GLN A 535 28.51 -7.78 0.43
C GLN A 535 29.35 -8.01 1.69
N LEU A 536 30.35 -7.16 1.93
CA LEU A 536 31.17 -7.19 3.16
C LEU A 536 30.33 -6.96 4.42
N GLU A 537 29.53 -5.89 4.49
CA GLU A 537 28.63 -5.61 5.61
C GLU A 537 27.62 -6.75 5.86
N SER A 538 27.14 -7.38 4.78
CA SER A 538 26.21 -8.50 4.89
C SER A 538 26.89 -9.78 5.38
N PHE A 539 28.13 -10.01 4.96
CA PHE A 539 28.94 -11.18 5.33
C PHE A 539 29.41 -11.09 6.80
N GLU A 540 29.83 -9.90 7.28
CA GLU A 540 30.25 -9.67 8.66
C GLU A 540 29.19 -10.10 9.69
N ARG A 541 27.90 -10.03 9.34
CA ARG A 541 26.80 -10.45 10.23
C ARG A 541 26.79 -11.95 10.50
N VAL A 542 27.26 -12.76 9.56
CA VAL A 542 27.24 -14.23 9.65
C VAL A 542 28.63 -14.84 9.83
N GLU A 543 29.68 -14.04 9.71
CA GLU A 543 31.09 -14.46 9.81
C GLU A 543 31.37 -15.28 11.08
N ARG A 544 30.95 -14.78 12.24
CA ARG A 544 31.19 -15.45 13.53
C ARG A 544 30.45 -16.80 13.63
N SER A 545 29.23 -16.86 13.17
CA SER A 545 28.43 -18.09 13.19
C SER A 545 28.99 -19.14 12.22
N LEU A 546 29.37 -18.69 11.03
CA LEU A 546 30.00 -19.53 10.00
C LEU A 546 31.34 -20.09 10.49
N LEU A 547 32.21 -19.24 11.09
CA LEU A 547 33.50 -19.67 11.60
C LEU A 547 33.34 -20.70 12.74
N ARG A 548 32.38 -20.49 13.64
CA ARG A 548 32.06 -21.44 14.72
C ARG A 548 31.59 -22.79 14.15
N TYR A 549 30.69 -22.77 13.17
CA TYR A 549 30.18 -23.97 12.50
C TYR A 549 31.31 -24.74 11.79
N LEU A 550 32.18 -24.04 11.04
CA LEU A 550 33.29 -24.68 10.35
C LEU A 550 34.33 -25.30 11.30
N LYS A 551 34.68 -24.60 12.42
CA LYS A 551 35.57 -25.14 13.46
C LYS A 551 35.01 -26.43 14.08
N ALA A 552 33.72 -26.46 14.35
CA ALA A 552 33.07 -27.66 14.90
C ALA A 552 33.03 -28.84 13.92
N LYS A 553 32.74 -28.59 12.65
CA LYS A 553 32.59 -29.63 11.62
C LYS A 553 33.92 -30.14 11.05
N LEU A 554 34.94 -29.26 11.00
CA LEU A 554 36.28 -29.59 10.48
C LEU A 554 37.26 -29.99 11.59
N HIS A 555 36.83 -30.04 12.84
CA HIS A 555 37.64 -30.39 14.01
C HIS A 555 38.98 -29.62 14.09
N ASN A 556 38.95 -28.33 13.71
CA ASN A 556 40.12 -27.46 13.69
C ASN A 556 39.78 -26.10 14.34
N ASP A 557 40.32 -25.89 15.54
CA ASP A 557 40.07 -24.69 16.35
C ASP A 557 40.96 -23.51 15.94
N ASN A 558 42.00 -23.73 15.12
CA ASN A 558 42.96 -22.73 14.68
C ASN A 558 42.53 -21.98 13.39
N LEU A 559 41.35 -22.33 12.80
CA LEU A 559 40.86 -21.67 11.60
C LEU A 559 40.62 -20.19 11.84
N THR A 560 41.15 -19.36 10.93
CA THR A 560 40.93 -17.90 10.88
C THR A 560 40.33 -17.52 9.53
N LEU A 561 39.42 -16.56 9.52
CA LEU A 561 38.78 -16.10 8.29
C LEU A 561 39.20 -14.64 8.03
N THR A 562 39.62 -14.37 6.80
CA THR A 562 39.98 -13.04 6.32
C THR A 562 39.17 -12.70 5.09
N THR A 563 38.59 -11.52 5.10
CA THR A 563 37.80 -11.00 3.98
C THR A 563 38.58 -9.93 3.21
N GLU A 564 38.56 -10.01 1.88
CA GLU A 564 39.15 -9.01 1.01
C GLU A 564 38.13 -8.55 -0.01
N VAL A 565 37.99 -7.25 -0.19
CA VAL A 565 37.17 -6.69 -1.26
C VAL A 565 38.06 -6.53 -2.48
N SER A 566 37.95 -7.46 -3.43
CA SER A 566 38.62 -7.33 -4.72
C SER A 566 37.87 -6.25 -5.51
N ALA A 567 38.57 -5.14 -5.81
CA ALA A 567 38.15 -4.23 -6.84
C ALA A 567 38.17 -4.99 -8.20
N VAL A 568 37.07 -5.61 -8.55
CA VAL A 568 36.83 -6.04 -9.93
C VAL A 568 36.92 -4.76 -10.75
N GLU A 569 37.81 -4.70 -11.72
CA GLU A 569 37.81 -3.70 -12.78
C GLU A 569 36.35 -3.54 -13.21
N GLN A 570 35.75 -2.38 -12.85
CA GLN A 570 34.44 -2.00 -13.35
C GLN A 570 34.60 -2.02 -14.87
N THR A 571 34.09 -3.08 -15.52
CA THR A 571 33.75 -2.98 -16.92
C THR A 571 32.89 -1.73 -17.02
N GLN A 572 33.46 -0.68 -17.60
CA GLN A 572 32.81 0.59 -17.80
C GLN A 572 31.52 0.30 -18.56
N HIS A 573 30.41 0.17 -17.83
CA HIS A 573 29.11 0.18 -18.47
C HIS A 573 28.95 1.58 -19.04
N ALA A 574 29.05 1.65 -20.38
CA ALA A 574 28.84 2.84 -21.15
C ALA A 574 27.59 3.58 -20.64
N SER A 575 27.78 4.69 -19.96
CA SER A 575 26.73 5.41 -19.23
C SER A 575 25.87 6.23 -20.19
N THR A 576 26.46 6.72 -21.27
CA THR A 576 25.76 7.53 -22.28
C THR A 576 25.28 6.68 -23.47
N ALA A 577 24.23 7.16 -24.17
CA ALA A 577 23.72 6.50 -25.38
C ALA A 577 24.82 6.38 -26.46
N GLN A 578 25.73 7.36 -26.55
CA GLN A 578 26.83 7.40 -27.49
C GLN A 578 27.92 6.37 -27.15
N GLU A 579 28.28 6.23 -25.89
CA GLU A 579 29.24 5.21 -25.42
C GLU A 579 28.71 3.79 -25.62
N ARG A 580 27.42 3.56 -25.36
CA ARG A 580 26.76 2.27 -25.63
C ARG A 580 26.77 1.93 -27.11
N ALA A 581 26.47 2.89 -27.96
CA ALA A 581 26.53 2.68 -29.41
C ALA A 581 27.95 2.39 -29.90
N ALA A 582 28.95 3.10 -29.37
CA ALA A 582 30.36 2.83 -29.67
C ALA A 582 30.79 1.41 -29.25
N TYR A 583 30.44 0.99 -28.04
CA TYR A 583 30.68 -0.35 -27.52
C TYR A 583 30.05 -1.42 -28.40
N TYR A 584 28.79 -1.28 -28.83
CA TYR A 584 28.12 -2.23 -29.70
C TYR A 584 28.72 -2.27 -31.11
N MET A 585 29.14 -1.11 -31.66
CA MET A 585 29.83 -1.06 -32.97
C MET A 585 31.21 -1.71 -32.95
N GLU A 586 31.91 -1.63 -31.82
CA GLU A 586 33.25 -2.22 -31.67
C GLU A 586 33.18 -3.75 -31.44
N ASN A 587 32.22 -4.22 -30.67
CA ASN A 587 32.13 -5.63 -30.29
C ASN A 587 31.27 -6.50 -31.22
N TYR A 588 30.38 -5.89 -32.04
CA TYR A 588 29.48 -6.63 -32.93
C TYR A 588 29.59 -6.13 -34.37
N LYS A 589 30.23 -6.91 -35.25
CA LYS A 589 30.45 -6.56 -36.66
C LYS A 589 29.17 -6.32 -37.45
N GLU A 590 28.10 -7.02 -37.11
CA GLU A 590 26.78 -6.88 -37.70
C GLU A 590 26.13 -5.50 -37.37
N VAL A 591 26.32 -5.01 -36.16
CA VAL A 591 25.83 -3.68 -35.73
C VAL A 591 26.62 -2.58 -36.44
N ALA A 592 27.93 -2.73 -36.56
CA ALA A 592 28.76 -1.78 -37.30
C ALA A 592 28.37 -1.72 -38.78
N TYR A 593 28.10 -2.88 -39.41
CA TYR A 593 27.63 -2.96 -40.80
C TYR A 593 26.27 -2.30 -41.00
N LEU A 594 25.28 -2.59 -40.13
CA LEU A 594 23.94 -1.99 -40.16
C LEU A 594 23.99 -0.48 -39.97
N THR A 595 24.77 0.00 -39.00
CA THR A 595 24.91 1.43 -38.71
C THR A 595 25.48 2.17 -39.93
N LYS A 596 26.45 1.60 -40.62
CA LYS A 596 27.06 2.17 -41.81
C LYS A 596 26.12 2.11 -43.01
N THR A 597 25.39 1.01 -43.20
CA THR A 597 24.49 0.79 -44.36
C THR A 597 23.24 1.66 -44.27
N LEU A 598 22.69 1.83 -43.07
CA LEU A 598 21.45 2.59 -42.82
C LEU A 598 21.71 4.04 -42.41
N ASN A 599 22.98 4.48 -42.35
CA ASN A 599 23.41 5.82 -41.96
C ASN A 599 22.79 6.27 -40.63
N LEU A 600 22.72 5.38 -39.63
CA LEU A 600 22.12 5.64 -38.35
C LEU A 600 23.02 6.57 -37.52
N ARG A 601 22.42 7.60 -36.90
CA ARG A 601 23.10 8.50 -35.95
C ARG A 601 22.45 8.37 -34.58
N VAL A 602 23.27 8.21 -33.56
CA VAL A 602 22.82 8.25 -32.15
C VAL A 602 22.54 9.72 -31.81
N LYS A 603 21.32 10.01 -31.36
CA LYS A 603 20.93 11.33 -30.87
C LYS A 603 21.25 11.49 -29.40
#